data_9c042cf22caffc97b419915355c928dd
#
_entry.id   9c042cf22caffc97b419915355c928dd
#
_cell.length_a   1.000
_cell.length_b   1.000
_cell.length_c   1.000
_cell.angle_alpha   90.00
_cell.angle_beta   90.00
_cell.angle_gamma   90.00
#
_symmetry.space_group_name_H-M   'P 1'
#
loop_
_entity.id
_entity.type
_entity.pdbx_description
1 polymer ?
#
loop_
_entity_poly.entity_id
_entity_poly.type
_entity_poly.pdbx_seq_one_letter_code
_entity_poly.pdbx_strand_id
1 'polypeptide(L)'
;SLLGDVLNVGSGDTVSINKIAKLLGGKKINIPKRPGEPDITFADITKIKRKTGWRPKININQGIKIMLENINDWKNAPIWTPKKINLATKKWFFYLGKK
;
A
#
# COMPACT_ATOMS: atom_id res chain seq x y z
N SER A 1 -25.39 -14.67 10.35
CA SER A 1 -25.38 -14.52 8.89
C SER A 1 -24.47 -13.37 8.48
N LEU A 2 -23.74 -13.56 7.36
CA LEU A 2 -22.89 -12.52 6.75
C LEU A 2 -23.57 -11.89 5.52
N LEU A 3 -24.82 -12.24 5.22
CA LEU A 3 -25.54 -11.69 4.07
C LEU A 3 -25.68 -10.18 4.19
N GLY A 4 -25.19 -9.45 3.19
CA GLY A 4 -25.21 -8.00 3.14
C GLY A 4 -24.22 -7.28 4.08
N ASP A 5 -23.39 -8.00 4.83
CA ASP A 5 -22.35 -7.39 5.68
C ASP A 5 -21.17 -6.87 4.85
N VAL A 6 -20.73 -5.66 5.18
CA VAL A 6 -19.48 -5.09 4.68
C VAL A 6 -18.41 -5.28 5.75
N LEU A 7 -17.29 -5.89 5.36
CA LEU A 7 -16.18 -6.22 6.25
C LEU A 7 -14.89 -5.58 5.74
N ASN A 8 -14.17 -4.88 6.62
CA ASN A 8 -12.82 -4.41 6.33
C ASN A 8 -11.83 -5.58 6.46
N VAL A 9 -10.93 -5.69 5.48
CA VAL A 9 -9.84 -6.66 5.47
C VAL A 9 -8.51 -5.89 5.46
N GLY A 10 -7.62 -6.23 6.35
CA GLY A 10 -6.31 -5.60 6.45
C GLY A 10 -5.41 -6.35 7.44
N SER A 11 -4.19 -5.86 7.61
CA SER A 11 -3.21 -6.44 8.54
C SER A 11 -3.53 -6.16 10.02
N GLY A 12 -4.38 -5.17 10.30
CA GLY A 12 -4.63 -4.69 11.66
C GLY A 12 -3.46 -3.89 12.25
N ASP A 13 -2.54 -3.45 11.40
CA ASP A 13 -1.36 -2.65 11.75
C ASP A 13 -1.04 -1.66 10.63
N THR A 14 -0.18 -0.68 10.92
CA THR A 14 0.31 0.31 9.96
C THR A 14 1.81 0.16 9.76
N VAL A 15 2.26 0.41 8.54
CA VAL A 15 3.68 0.35 8.18
C VAL A 15 4.04 1.55 7.33
N SER A 16 5.15 2.23 7.67
CA SER A 16 5.63 3.34 6.86
C SER A 16 6.15 2.87 5.50
N ILE A 17 5.93 3.68 4.46
CA ILE A 17 6.47 3.42 3.12
C ILE A 17 8.01 3.34 3.14
N ASN A 18 8.67 4.13 4.00
CA ASN A 18 10.12 4.04 4.18
C ASN A 18 10.57 2.67 4.72
N LYS A 19 9.80 2.04 5.62
CA LYS A 19 10.08 0.68 6.09
C LYS A 19 9.91 -0.34 4.96
N ILE A 20 8.84 -0.23 4.16
CA ILE A 20 8.64 -1.08 2.99
C ILE A 20 9.79 -0.94 2.00
N ALA A 21 10.18 0.30 1.67
CA ALA A 21 11.30 0.56 0.77
C ALA A 21 12.62 -0.04 1.29
N LYS A 22 12.87 0.02 2.61
CA LYS A 22 14.03 -0.61 3.24
C LYS A 22 14.00 -2.14 3.12
N LEU A 23 12.84 -2.75 3.31
CA LEU A 23 12.68 -4.21 3.19
C LEU A 23 12.84 -4.71 1.75
N LEU A 24 12.37 -3.94 0.78
CA LEU A 24 12.56 -4.23 -0.65
C LEU A 24 14.01 -4.09 -1.09
N GLY A 25 14.77 -3.23 -0.42
CA GLY A 25 16.16 -2.92 -0.79
C GLY A 25 16.28 -1.99 -1.99
N GLY A 26 17.52 -1.74 -2.44
CA GLY A 26 17.79 -0.89 -3.59
C GLY A 26 17.81 0.61 -3.28
N LYS A 27 17.93 1.40 -4.35
CA LYS A 27 18.01 2.87 -4.25
C LYS A 27 16.62 3.47 -4.07
N LYS A 28 16.48 4.31 -3.06
CA LYS A 28 15.27 5.07 -2.77
C LYS A 28 15.32 6.46 -3.41
N ILE A 29 14.24 6.86 -4.05
CA ILE A 29 14.04 8.22 -4.58
C ILE A 29 12.78 8.79 -3.94
N ASN A 30 12.89 9.98 -3.35
CA ASN A 30 11.74 10.69 -2.82
C ASN A 30 11.07 11.50 -3.94
N ILE A 31 9.75 11.45 -3.97
CA ILE A 31 8.90 12.24 -4.87
C ILE A 31 8.08 13.24 -4.05
N PRO A 32 7.57 14.33 -4.66
CA PRO A 32 6.71 15.28 -3.95
C PRO A 32 5.48 14.61 -3.37
N LYS A 33 5.10 15.01 -2.13
CA LYS A 33 3.86 14.57 -1.51
C LYS A 33 2.66 15.02 -2.36
N ARG A 34 1.73 14.11 -2.60
CA ARG A 34 0.52 14.40 -3.37
C ARG A 34 -0.53 15.05 -2.49
N PRO A 35 -1.19 16.14 -2.95
CA PRO A 35 -2.27 16.78 -2.21
C PRO A 35 -3.42 15.80 -1.93
N GLY A 36 -4.00 15.86 -0.73
CA GLY A 36 -5.13 15.00 -0.33
C GLY A 36 -4.76 13.53 -0.07
N GLU A 37 -3.47 13.16 -0.14
CA GLU A 37 -3.02 11.83 0.23
C GLU A 37 -2.94 11.72 1.76
N PRO A 38 -3.62 10.72 2.37
CA PRO A 38 -3.57 10.54 3.82
C PRO A 38 -2.16 10.13 4.27
N ASP A 39 -1.74 10.63 5.44
CA ASP A 39 -0.44 10.27 6.02
C ASP A 39 -0.43 8.84 6.58
N ILE A 40 -1.60 8.37 7.04
CA ILE A 40 -1.78 7.04 7.63
C ILE A 40 -3.07 6.42 7.09
N THR A 41 -2.99 5.17 6.65
CA THR A 41 -4.15 4.34 6.34
C THR A 41 -4.16 3.13 7.27
N PHE A 42 -5.31 2.84 7.84
CA PHE A 42 -5.48 1.78 8.82
C PHE A 42 -6.87 1.14 8.67
N ALA A 43 -6.91 -0.18 8.53
CA ALA A 43 -8.17 -0.91 8.48
C ALA A 43 -8.53 -1.42 9.88
N ASP A 44 -9.68 -1.00 10.41
CA ASP A 44 -10.25 -1.64 11.59
C ASP A 44 -10.84 -3.00 11.20
N ILE A 45 -10.18 -4.06 11.65
CA ILE A 45 -10.54 -5.46 11.39
C ILE A 45 -11.31 -6.10 12.54
N THR A 46 -11.80 -5.33 13.51
CA THR A 46 -12.54 -5.84 14.67
C THR A 46 -13.80 -6.58 14.25
N LYS A 47 -14.56 -6.02 13.29
CA LYS A 47 -15.81 -6.62 12.81
C LYS A 47 -15.57 -7.99 12.15
N ILE A 48 -14.59 -8.10 11.24
CA ILE A 48 -14.30 -9.37 10.59
C ILE A 48 -13.81 -10.43 11.58
N LYS A 49 -12.93 -10.07 12.52
CA LYS A 49 -12.49 -10.98 13.58
C LYS A 49 -13.65 -11.53 14.38
N ARG A 50 -14.57 -10.66 14.81
CA ARG A 50 -15.73 -11.04 15.62
C ARG A 50 -16.73 -11.91 14.86
N LYS A 51 -17.01 -11.55 13.59
CA LYS A 51 -18.03 -12.22 12.78
C LYS A 51 -17.60 -13.56 12.19
N THR A 52 -16.32 -13.69 11.84
CA THR A 52 -15.80 -14.86 11.10
C THR A 52 -14.70 -15.61 11.80
N GLY A 53 -14.10 -15.05 12.86
CA GLY A 53 -12.88 -15.57 13.47
C GLY A 53 -11.62 -15.36 12.62
N TRP A 54 -11.75 -14.80 11.41
CA TRP A 54 -10.59 -14.56 10.54
C TRP A 54 -9.60 -13.60 11.18
N ARG A 55 -8.31 -13.92 11.01
CA ARG A 55 -7.18 -13.09 11.45
C ARG A 55 -6.09 -13.07 10.39
N PRO A 56 -5.36 -11.94 10.21
CA PRO A 56 -4.19 -11.91 9.35
C PRO A 56 -3.14 -12.90 9.87
N LYS A 57 -2.57 -13.70 8.95
CA LYS A 57 -1.54 -14.71 9.28
C LYS A 57 -0.14 -14.30 8.85
N ILE A 58 -0.03 -13.35 7.92
CA ILE A 58 1.23 -12.91 7.33
C ILE A 58 1.45 -11.46 7.70
N ASN A 59 2.57 -11.17 8.36
CA ASN A 59 2.99 -9.79 8.64
C ASN A 59 3.74 -9.19 7.43
N ILE A 60 4.02 -7.88 7.48
CA ILE A 60 4.65 -7.17 6.37
C ILE A 60 6.05 -7.72 6.03
N ASN A 61 6.85 -8.11 7.02
CA ASN A 61 8.19 -8.64 6.76
C ASN A 61 8.11 -9.98 6.01
N GLN A 62 7.19 -10.86 6.44
CA GLN A 62 6.95 -12.14 5.76
C GLN A 62 6.39 -11.93 4.37
N GLY A 63 5.41 -11.00 4.20
CA GLY A 63 4.80 -10.68 2.92
C GLY A 63 5.82 -10.14 1.90
N ILE A 64 6.68 -9.21 2.30
CA ILE A 64 7.76 -8.69 1.44
C ILE A 64 8.75 -9.79 1.06
N LYS A 65 9.12 -10.67 2.00
CA LYS A 65 10.01 -11.80 1.71
C LYS A 65 9.41 -12.73 0.65
N ILE A 66 8.15 -13.15 0.81
CA ILE A 66 7.43 -13.98 -0.17
C ILE A 66 7.39 -13.29 -1.54
N MET A 67 7.11 -11.98 -1.56
CA MET A 67 7.06 -11.20 -2.79
C MET A 67 8.42 -11.15 -3.50
N LEU A 68 9.52 -10.99 -2.76
CA LEU A 68 10.87 -10.99 -3.31
C LEU A 68 11.30 -12.37 -3.83
N GLU A 69 10.88 -13.45 -3.19
CA GLU A 69 11.12 -14.83 -3.65
C GLU A 69 10.44 -15.09 -5.00
N ASN A 70 9.31 -14.41 -5.27
CA ASN A 70 8.54 -14.52 -6.52
C ASN A 70 8.72 -13.30 -7.44
N ILE A 71 9.80 -12.54 -7.29
CA ILE A 71 10.00 -11.27 -8.02
C ILE A 71 10.05 -11.44 -9.55
N ASN A 72 10.44 -12.62 -10.02
CA ASN A 72 10.48 -12.93 -11.46
C ASN A 72 9.11 -12.84 -12.14
N ASP A 73 8.02 -13.02 -11.42
CA ASP A 73 6.66 -12.87 -11.95
C ASP A 73 6.38 -11.42 -12.36
N TRP A 74 7.15 -10.47 -11.82
CA TRP A 74 7.03 -9.02 -12.04
C TRP A 74 8.02 -8.46 -13.06
N LYS A 75 8.87 -9.29 -13.67
CA LYS A 75 9.94 -8.84 -14.59
C LYS A 75 9.45 -7.98 -15.76
N ASN A 76 8.21 -8.18 -16.18
CA ASN A 76 7.56 -7.43 -17.28
C ASN A 76 6.68 -6.28 -16.78
N ALA A 77 6.66 -6.00 -15.48
CA ALA A 77 5.88 -4.90 -14.93
C ALA A 77 6.41 -3.55 -15.43
N PRO A 78 5.52 -2.54 -15.66
CA PRO A 78 5.95 -1.22 -16.08
C PRO A 78 6.88 -0.57 -15.05
N ILE A 79 7.99 0.00 -15.54
CA ILE A 79 8.91 0.75 -14.67
C ILE A 79 8.42 2.18 -14.54
N TRP A 80 8.15 2.60 -13.30
CA TRP A 80 7.82 3.96 -12.95
C TRP A 80 9.10 4.77 -12.69
N THR A 81 9.29 5.83 -13.48
CA THR A 81 10.35 6.81 -13.28
C THR A 81 9.77 8.09 -12.68
N PRO A 82 10.57 8.98 -12.03
CA PRO A 82 10.09 10.27 -11.54
C PRO A 82 9.37 11.09 -12.62
N LYS A 83 9.85 11.05 -13.86
CA LYS A 83 9.21 11.73 -15.00
C LYS A 83 7.83 11.15 -15.32
N LYS A 84 7.69 9.81 -15.37
CA LYS A 84 6.40 9.14 -15.62
C LYS A 84 5.41 9.42 -14.50
N ILE A 85 5.86 9.37 -13.24
CA ILE A 85 5.04 9.67 -12.07
C ILE A 85 4.54 11.11 -12.14
N ASN A 86 5.42 12.09 -12.40
CA ASN A 86 5.06 13.49 -12.53
C ASN A 86 3.99 13.70 -13.61
N LEU A 87 4.17 13.10 -14.78
CA LEU A 87 3.20 13.19 -15.87
C LEU A 87 1.84 12.59 -15.48
N ALA A 88 1.84 11.38 -14.88
CA ALA A 88 0.62 10.69 -14.47
C ALA A 88 -0.16 11.44 -13.37
N THR A 89 0.55 12.13 -12.46
CA THR A 89 -0.06 12.86 -11.34
C THR A 89 -0.32 14.34 -11.61
N LYS A 90 0.00 14.84 -12.82
CA LYS A 90 -0.14 16.26 -13.19
C LYS A 90 -1.54 16.82 -12.93
N LYS A 91 -2.59 16.12 -13.32
CA LYS A 91 -3.98 16.52 -13.08
C LYS A 91 -4.32 16.51 -11.59
N TRP A 92 -3.82 15.53 -10.84
CA TRP A 92 -4.00 15.45 -9.39
C TRP A 92 -3.47 16.72 -8.70
N PHE A 93 -2.20 17.09 -8.98
CA PHE A 93 -1.63 18.32 -8.43
C PHE A 93 -2.37 19.58 -8.90
N PHE A 94 -2.83 19.62 -10.15
CA PHE A 94 -3.59 20.74 -10.67
C PHE A 94 -4.91 20.97 -9.92
N TYR A 95 -5.69 19.92 -9.67
CA TYR A 95 -7.01 20.05 -9.04
C TYR A 95 -6.96 20.08 -7.52
N LEU A 96 -6.07 19.34 -6.89
CA LEU A 96 -6.02 19.20 -5.44
C LEU A 96 -4.87 19.99 -4.78
N GLY A 97 -3.91 20.50 -5.55
CA GLY A 97 -2.79 21.29 -5.05
C GLY A 97 -3.10 22.78 -4.86
N LYS A 98 -4.25 23.25 -5.32
CA LYS A 98 -4.71 24.63 -5.10
C LYS A 98 -5.38 24.70 -3.74
N LYS A 99 -4.73 25.31 -2.80
CA LYS A 99 -5.31 25.80 -1.56
C LYS A 99 -5.54 27.30 -1.66
#